data_d62d665d2a99ab625eab581bac54f42a
#
_entry.id   d62d665d2a99ab625eab581bac54f42a
#
_cell.length_a   1.000
_cell.length_b   1.000
_cell.length_c   1.000
_cell.angle_alpha   90.00
_cell.angle_beta   90.00
_cell.angle_gamma   90.00
#
_symmetry.space_group_name_H-M   'P 1'
#
loop_
_entity.id
_entity.type
_entity.pdbx_description
1 polymer ?
#
loop_
_entity_poly.entity_id
_entity_poly.type
_entity_poly.pdbx_seq_one_letter_code
_entity_poly.pdbx_strand_id
1 'polypeptide(L)'
;MNTFGWTRRIAIAAATATMAFGGIAHADGHQVLDEVHFLIPGGAGGGWDGTARGTGEALTGAGLVGSASYENMSGGGGGVAIAHLIENAASLDNTMMGNSTPSVIRSLSGVFPQSFRDLTLVAGTIGDYAALVVNAASELQSKDDLLAAYRAAASGFAI
;
A
#
# COMPACT_ATOMS: atom_id res chain seq x y z
N MET A 1 -38.56 -70.15 -24.53
CA MET A 1 -38.66 -69.43 -23.24
C MET A 1 -37.72 -68.22 -23.29
N ASN A 2 -38.33 -67.05 -23.32
CA ASN A 2 -37.71 -65.75 -23.67
C ASN A 2 -37.06 -65.11 -22.48
N THR A 3 -35.80 -64.72 -22.60
CA THR A 3 -35.20 -63.80 -21.65
C THR A 3 -34.87 -62.50 -22.40
N PHE A 4 -35.63 -61.47 -22.08
CA PHE A 4 -35.50 -60.12 -22.59
C PHE A 4 -34.36 -59.45 -21.82
N GLY A 5 -33.22 -59.20 -22.50
CA GLY A 5 -32.11 -58.39 -21.96
C GLY A 5 -32.34 -56.91 -22.24
N TRP A 6 -32.63 -56.15 -21.23
CA TRP A 6 -32.66 -54.69 -21.28
C TRP A 6 -31.25 -54.14 -21.10
N THR A 7 -30.64 -53.74 -22.18
CA THR A 7 -29.44 -52.93 -22.16
C THR A 7 -29.80 -51.47 -21.89
N ARG A 8 -29.61 -51.06 -20.62
CA ARG A 8 -29.67 -49.64 -20.23
C ARG A 8 -28.51 -48.89 -20.86
N ARG A 9 -28.76 -48.11 -21.88
CA ARG A 9 -27.85 -47.11 -22.40
C ARG A 9 -27.84 -45.95 -21.37
N ILE A 10 -26.78 -45.89 -20.57
CA ILE A 10 -26.50 -44.72 -19.73
C ILE A 10 -25.90 -43.67 -20.66
N ALA A 11 -26.69 -42.67 -21.01
CA ALA A 11 -26.18 -41.45 -21.65
C ALA A 11 -25.48 -40.63 -20.58
N ILE A 12 -24.16 -40.65 -20.58
CA ILE A 12 -23.36 -39.72 -19.79
C ILE A 12 -23.40 -38.38 -20.53
N ALA A 13 -24.26 -37.48 -20.04
CA ALA A 13 -24.22 -36.10 -20.45
C ALA A 13 -22.97 -35.48 -19.78
N ALA A 14 -21.89 -35.33 -20.53
CA ALA A 14 -20.74 -34.54 -20.11
C ALA A 14 -21.17 -33.07 -20.09
N ALA A 15 -21.55 -32.59 -18.91
CA ALA A 15 -21.67 -31.15 -18.65
C ALA A 15 -20.26 -30.56 -18.63
N THR A 16 -19.83 -30.05 -19.77
CA THR A 16 -18.66 -29.15 -19.85
C THR A 16 -19.01 -27.89 -19.09
N ALA A 17 -18.61 -27.83 -17.80
CA ALA A 17 -18.57 -26.59 -17.04
C ALA A 17 -17.52 -25.69 -17.71
N THR A 18 -17.97 -24.80 -18.57
CA THR A 18 -17.17 -23.68 -19.06
C THR A 18 -16.95 -22.80 -17.83
N MET A 19 -15.80 -22.96 -17.19
CA MET A 19 -15.32 -21.94 -16.26
C MET A 19 -15.12 -20.69 -17.09
N ALA A 20 -16.07 -19.78 -16.98
CA ALA A 20 -15.85 -18.41 -17.37
C ALA A 20 -14.72 -17.91 -16.46
N PHE A 21 -13.49 -17.98 -16.95
CA PHE A 21 -12.44 -17.13 -16.46
C PHE A 21 -12.99 -15.72 -16.63
N GLY A 22 -13.42 -15.14 -15.51
CA GLY A 22 -13.76 -13.74 -15.47
C GLY A 22 -12.57 -13.00 -16.04
N GLY A 23 -12.70 -12.55 -17.27
CA GLY A 23 -11.71 -11.68 -17.89
C GLY A 23 -11.49 -10.56 -16.89
N ILE A 24 -10.25 -10.36 -16.50
CA ILE A 24 -9.83 -9.11 -15.89
C ILE A 24 -10.35 -8.07 -16.87
N ALA A 25 -11.39 -7.34 -16.48
CA ALA A 25 -11.86 -6.21 -17.26
C ALA A 25 -10.65 -5.28 -17.37
N HIS A 26 -9.94 -5.38 -18.50
CA HIS A 26 -9.09 -4.30 -18.94
C HIS A 26 -10.09 -3.16 -19.12
N ALA A 27 -10.10 -2.23 -18.21
CA ALA A 27 -10.67 -0.94 -18.53
C ALA A 27 -10.00 -0.56 -19.85
N ASP A 28 -10.79 -0.24 -20.88
CA ASP A 28 -10.28 0.43 -22.07
C ASP A 28 -9.75 1.79 -21.59
N GLY A 29 -8.59 1.75 -20.94
CA GLY A 29 -7.94 2.89 -20.33
C GLY A 29 -7.35 3.73 -21.43
N HIS A 30 -8.04 4.80 -21.78
CA HIS A 30 -7.33 5.89 -22.43
C HIS A 30 -6.22 6.29 -21.47
N GLN A 31 -4.97 6.21 -21.93
CA GLN A 31 -3.83 6.73 -21.20
C GLN A 31 -4.12 8.19 -20.80
N VAL A 32 -4.05 8.46 -19.50
CA VAL A 32 -4.38 9.77 -18.93
C VAL A 32 -3.14 10.66 -18.83
N LEU A 33 -2.00 10.05 -18.54
CA LEU A 33 -0.71 10.72 -18.43
C LEU A 33 0.36 9.93 -19.18
N ASP A 34 1.30 10.66 -19.78
CA ASP A 34 2.49 10.05 -20.41
C ASP A 34 3.45 9.53 -19.35
N GLU A 35 3.61 10.26 -18.25
CA GLU A 35 4.50 9.91 -17.15
C GLU A 35 3.91 10.36 -15.81
N VAL A 36 4.18 9.58 -14.77
CA VAL A 36 3.99 9.97 -13.37
C VAL A 36 5.30 9.79 -12.62
N HIS A 37 5.66 10.78 -11.80
CA HIS A 37 6.81 10.70 -10.91
C HIS A 37 6.35 10.44 -9.47
N PHE A 38 6.97 9.47 -8.79
CA PHE A 38 6.72 9.20 -7.39
C PHE A 38 7.88 9.70 -6.52
N LEU A 39 7.63 10.76 -5.76
CA LEU A 39 8.51 11.21 -4.70
C LEU A 39 8.23 10.39 -3.43
N ILE A 40 9.23 9.65 -2.96
CA ILE A 40 9.09 8.69 -1.87
C ILE A 40 9.80 9.24 -0.62
N PRO A 41 9.06 9.56 0.46
CA PRO A 41 9.62 10.20 1.65
C PRO A 41 10.40 9.25 2.57
N GLY A 42 10.91 8.18 2.05
CA GLY A 42 11.64 7.13 2.77
C GLY A 42 12.71 6.44 1.93
N GLY A 43 13.48 5.58 2.59
CA GLY A 43 14.53 4.79 1.94
C GLY A 43 13.98 3.70 1.03
N ALA A 44 14.80 3.29 0.05
CA ALA A 44 14.49 2.20 -0.84
C ALA A 44 14.26 0.89 -0.06
N GLY A 45 13.26 0.11 -0.47
CA GLY A 45 12.84 -1.13 0.18
C GLY A 45 11.94 -0.93 1.41
N GLY A 46 11.66 0.30 1.82
CA GLY A 46 10.72 0.61 2.89
C GLY A 46 9.25 0.51 2.44
N GLY A 47 8.31 0.62 3.40
CA GLY A 47 6.88 0.51 3.10
C GLY A 47 6.39 1.57 2.11
N TRP A 48 6.83 2.81 2.23
CA TRP A 48 6.50 3.87 1.27
C TRP A 48 7.05 3.60 -0.13
N ASP A 49 8.27 3.06 -0.22
CA ASP A 49 8.90 2.69 -1.48
C ASP A 49 8.13 1.56 -2.18
N GLY A 50 7.81 0.49 -1.44
CA GLY A 50 7.00 -0.61 -1.96
C GLY A 50 5.60 -0.17 -2.41
N THR A 51 4.94 0.69 -1.65
CA THR A 51 3.62 1.24 -2.00
C THR A 51 3.67 2.09 -3.27
N ALA A 52 4.65 2.99 -3.38
CA ALA A 52 4.78 3.85 -4.55
C ALA A 52 5.08 3.04 -5.83
N ARG A 53 6.01 2.07 -5.74
CA ARG A 53 6.35 1.20 -6.88
C ARG A 53 5.18 0.32 -7.29
N GLY A 54 4.51 -0.31 -6.33
CA GLY A 54 3.32 -1.12 -6.63
C GLY A 54 2.17 -0.29 -7.23
N THR A 55 1.99 0.95 -6.78
CA THR A 55 1.01 1.87 -7.38
C THR A 55 1.38 2.22 -8.82
N GLY A 56 2.64 2.57 -9.08
CA GLY A 56 3.11 2.89 -10.43
C GLY A 56 3.02 1.69 -11.38
N GLU A 57 3.37 0.49 -10.92
CA GLU A 57 3.19 -0.75 -11.68
C GLU A 57 1.71 -1.01 -12.01
N ALA A 58 0.82 -0.80 -11.05
CA ALA A 58 -0.61 -0.97 -11.28
C ALA A 58 -1.16 0.04 -12.30
N LEU A 59 -0.74 1.30 -12.23
CA LEU A 59 -1.17 2.35 -13.16
C LEU A 59 -0.65 2.11 -14.59
N THR A 60 0.62 1.71 -14.72
CA THR A 60 1.20 1.37 -16.03
C THR A 60 0.62 0.08 -16.58
N GLY A 61 0.43 -0.95 -15.74
CA GLY A 61 -0.19 -2.20 -16.14
C GLY A 61 -1.65 -2.06 -16.58
N ALA A 62 -2.36 -1.09 -16.02
CA ALA A 62 -3.73 -0.73 -16.43
C ALA A 62 -3.79 0.16 -17.68
N GLY A 63 -2.65 0.59 -18.22
CA GLY A 63 -2.57 1.50 -19.38
C GLY A 63 -3.04 2.92 -19.09
N LEU A 64 -3.18 3.30 -17.81
CA LEU A 64 -3.58 4.64 -17.41
C LEU A 64 -2.42 5.65 -17.50
N VAL A 65 -1.20 5.17 -17.32
CA VAL A 65 0.03 5.96 -17.37
C VAL A 65 1.03 5.23 -18.29
N GLY A 66 1.72 5.99 -19.13
CA GLY A 66 2.70 5.45 -20.06
C GLY A 66 3.96 4.93 -19.36
N SER A 67 4.44 5.69 -18.36
CA SER A 67 5.60 5.30 -17.54
C SER A 67 5.51 5.85 -16.12
N ALA A 68 6.22 5.20 -15.19
CA ALA A 68 6.36 5.66 -13.80
C ALA A 68 7.84 5.75 -13.42
N SER A 69 8.23 6.87 -12.80
CA SER A 69 9.58 7.08 -12.27
C SER A 69 9.53 7.26 -10.75
N TYR A 70 10.66 7.04 -10.06
CA TYR A 70 10.69 6.99 -8.61
C TYR A 70 11.94 7.65 -8.05
N GLU A 71 11.75 8.50 -7.04
CA GLU A 71 12.83 9.14 -6.30
C GLU A 71 12.63 8.95 -4.79
N ASN A 72 13.65 8.45 -4.10
CA ASN A 72 13.65 8.32 -2.66
C ASN A 72 14.29 9.55 -2.00
N MET A 73 13.52 10.28 -1.19
CA MET A 73 13.94 11.48 -0.47
C MET A 73 13.67 11.32 1.03
N SER A 74 14.57 10.62 1.73
CA SER A 74 14.45 10.36 3.15
C SER A 74 14.78 11.57 4.00
N GLY A 75 14.10 11.72 5.12
CA GLY A 75 14.45 12.72 6.15
C GLY A 75 13.25 13.21 6.94
N GLY A 76 13.45 13.40 8.24
CA GLY A 76 12.49 14.00 9.14
C GLY A 76 11.11 13.34 9.22
N GLY A 77 11.02 12.01 8.96
CA GLY A 77 9.73 11.32 8.92
C GLY A 77 8.84 11.77 7.76
N GLY A 78 9.45 12.12 6.64
CA GLY A 78 8.79 12.58 5.42
C GLY A 78 8.75 14.10 5.26
N GLY A 79 9.17 14.86 6.27
CA GLY A 79 9.10 16.31 6.23
C GLY A 79 9.96 16.94 5.14
N VAL A 80 11.13 16.37 4.84
CA VAL A 80 12.01 16.84 3.75
C VAL A 80 11.31 16.73 2.40
N ALA A 81 10.69 15.59 2.11
CA ALA A 81 9.97 15.38 0.85
C ALA A 81 8.72 16.27 0.75
N ILE A 82 7.99 16.49 1.85
CA ILE A 82 6.86 17.42 1.89
C ILE A 82 7.32 18.83 1.56
N ALA A 83 8.38 19.31 2.21
CA ALA A 83 8.92 20.63 1.94
C ALA A 83 9.36 20.78 0.48
N HIS A 84 10.10 19.78 -0.03
CA HIS A 84 10.53 19.77 -1.43
C HIS A 84 9.36 19.85 -2.41
N LEU A 85 8.32 19.06 -2.20
CA LEU A 85 7.14 19.04 -3.07
C LEU A 85 6.41 20.40 -3.07
N ILE A 86 6.26 21.03 -1.91
CA ILE A 86 5.59 22.33 -1.77
C ILE A 86 6.43 23.45 -2.38
N GLU A 87 7.71 23.49 -2.07
CA GLU A 87 8.62 24.56 -2.50
C GLU A 87 8.90 24.53 -4.01
N ASN A 88 8.82 23.36 -4.62
CA ASN A 88 9.07 23.17 -6.06
C ASN A 88 7.80 22.83 -6.86
N ALA A 89 6.61 23.04 -6.30
CA ALA A 89 5.35 22.65 -6.93
C ALA A 89 5.17 23.12 -8.37
N ALA A 90 5.69 24.31 -8.72
CA ALA A 90 5.59 24.85 -10.06
C ALA A 90 6.40 24.08 -11.14
N SER A 91 7.33 23.22 -10.72
CA SER A 91 8.20 22.42 -11.61
C SER A 91 8.01 20.91 -11.45
N LEU A 92 7.14 20.49 -10.56
CA LEU A 92 6.88 19.08 -10.23
C LEU A 92 5.52 18.62 -10.77
N ASP A 93 5.22 18.94 -12.04
CA ASP A 93 4.03 18.45 -12.71
C ASP A 93 3.99 16.91 -12.69
N ASN A 94 2.80 16.33 -12.55
CA ASN A 94 2.59 14.89 -12.51
C ASN A 94 3.38 14.16 -11.39
N THR A 95 3.79 14.88 -10.33
CA THR A 95 4.47 14.28 -9.17
C THR A 95 3.49 13.92 -8.08
N MET A 96 3.53 12.68 -7.65
CA MET A 96 2.76 12.16 -6.51
C MET A 96 3.70 11.75 -5.39
N MET A 97 3.27 11.93 -4.15
CA MET A 97 4.03 11.47 -2.98
C MET A 97 3.25 10.38 -2.24
N GLY A 98 3.85 9.22 -2.06
CA GLY A 98 3.35 8.17 -1.18
C GLY A 98 3.57 8.58 0.28
N ASN A 99 2.51 8.58 1.10
CA ASN A 99 2.55 9.11 2.45
C ASN A 99 1.70 8.27 3.42
N SER A 100 1.96 8.38 4.72
CA SER A 100 1.18 7.71 5.76
C SER A 100 1.23 8.46 7.11
N THR A 101 0.70 7.86 8.16
CA THR A 101 0.59 8.41 9.51
C THR A 101 1.84 9.14 10.04
N PRO A 102 3.10 8.67 9.84
CA PRO A 102 4.27 9.41 10.34
C PRO A 102 4.36 10.86 9.86
N SER A 103 4.05 11.14 8.61
CA SER A 103 4.08 12.51 8.10
C SER A 103 2.97 13.38 8.68
N VAL A 104 1.81 12.81 8.96
CA VAL A 104 0.72 13.50 9.68
C VAL A 104 1.17 13.85 11.10
N ILE A 105 1.75 12.90 11.83
CA ILE A 105 2.28 13.11 13.18
C ILE A 105 3.35 14.22 13.18
N ARG A 106 4.27 14.21 12.22
CA ARG A 106 5.32 15.23 12.11
C ARG A 106 4.75 16.62 11.86
N SER A 107 3.77 16.73 10.97
CA SER A 107 3.09 18.01 10.74
C SER A 107 2.35 18.52 11.98
N LEU A 108 1.71 17.64 12.73
CA LEU A 108 1.00 18.00 13.96
C LEU A 108 1.94 18.35 15.14
N SER A 109 3.14 17.79 15.16
CA SER A 109 4.14 18.08 16.19
C SER A 109 4.89 19.40 15.97
N GLY A 110 4.64 20.11 14.85
CA GLY A 110 5.24 21.40 14.56
C GLY A 110 6.76 21.37 14.32
N VAL A 111 7.31 20.19 13.98
CA VAL A 111 8.75 20.03 13.70
C VAL A 111 9.15 20.69 12.38
N PHE A 112 8.21 20.80 11.44
CA PHE A 112 8.40 21.45 10.14
C PHE A 112 7.36 22.56 9.97
N PRO A 113 7.71 23.64 9.28
CA PRO A 113 6.75 24.70 8.94
C PRO A 113 5.71 24.23 7.92
N GLN A 114 6.07 23.31 7.03
CA GLN A 114 5.16 22.75 6.03
C GLN A 114 4.30 21.63 6.65
N SER A 115 3.10 21.45 6.10
CA SER A 115 2.13 20.50 6.61
C SER A 115 1.56 19.64 5.48
N PHE A 116 1.10 18.43 5.81
CA PHE A 116 0.31 17.63 4.88
C PHE A 116 -0.96 18.35 4.40
N ARG A 117 -1.41 19.39 5.12
CA ARG A 117 -2.56 20.23 4.73
C ARG A 117 -2.27 21.17 3.57
N ASP A 118 -0.99 21.40 3.28
CA ASP A 118 -0.54 22.21 2.15
C ASP A 118 -0.47 21.39 0.85
N LEU A 119 -0.80 20.09 0.95
CA LEU A 119 -0.83 19.14 -0.16
C LEU A 119 -2.27 18.79 -0.56
N THR A 120 -2.47 18.44 -1.83
CA THR A 120 -3.74 17.88 -2.30
C THR A 120 -3.76 16.38 -2.08
N LEU A 121 -4.67 15.89 -1.24
CA LEU A 121 -4.90 14.46 -1.06
C LEU A 121 -5.63 13.89 -2.28
N VAL A 122 -5.02 12.92 -2.96
CA VAL A 122 -5.60 12.29 -4.15
C VAL A 122 -6.42 11.05 -3.78
N ALA A 123 -5.83 10.09 -3.07
CA ALA A 123 -6.50 8.85 -2.69
C ALA A 123 -5.79 8.15 -1.52
N GLY A 124 -6.53 7.28 -0.82
CA GLY A 124 -5.95 6.24 0.04
C GLY A 124 -5.78 4.96 -0.77
N THR A 125 -4.58 4.39 -0.77
CA THR A 125 -4.24 3.22 -1.60
C THR A 125 -4.28 1.91 -0.84
N ILE A 126 -3.77 1.89 0.40
CA ILE A 126 -3.71 0.70 1.25
C ILE A 126 -4.04 1.04 2.71
N GLY A 127 -4.53 0.04 3.45
CA GLY A 127 -4.59 0.06 4.91
C GLY A 127 -3.51 -0.86 5.48
N ASP A 128 -2.96 -0.49 6.64
CA ASP A 128 -1.94 -1.26 7.33
C ASP A 128 -2.26 -1.38 8.83
N TYR A 129 -1.66 -2.37 9.47
CA TYR A 129 -1.82 -2.65 10.89
C TYR A 129 -0.51 -2.44 11.62
N ALA A 130 -0.57 -1.78 12.79
CA ALA A 130 0.56 -1.71 13.70
C ALA A 130 0.58 -2.92 14.64
N ALA A 131 1.77 -3.49 14.87
CA ALA A 131 1.99 -4.53 15.86
C ALA A 131 3.05 -4.09 16.87
N LEU A 132 2.82 -4.44 18.12
CA LEU A 132 3.87 -4.36 19.13
C LEU A 132 4.64 -5.67 19.12
N VAL A 133 5.94 -5.58 18.95
CA VAL A 133 6.82 -6.75 18.94
C VAL A 133 7.90 -6.60 19.99
N VAL A 134 8.28 -7.71 20.63
CA VAL A 134 9.36 -7.80 21.57
C VAL A 134 10.28 -8.96 21.18
N ASN A 135 11.49 -9.00 21.71
CA ASN A 135 12.37 -10.15 21.55
C ASN A 135 11.67 -11.42 22.08
N ALA A 136 11.86 -12.56 21.42
CA ALA A 136 11.25 -13.83 21.83
C ALA A 136 11.65 -14.27 23.25
N ALA A 137 12.81 -13.83 23.73
CA ALA A 137 13.30 -14.08 25.08
C ALA A 137 12.86 -12.99 26.11
N SER A 138 12.03 -12.03 25.72
CA SER A 138 11.56 -10.98 26.60
C SER A 138 10.65 -11.56 27.69
N GLU A 139 10.68 -10.97 28.87
CA GLU A 139 9.72 -11.27 29.94
C GLU A 139 8.31 -10.75 29.65
N LEU A 140 8.17 -9.83 28.68
CA LEU A 140 6.89 -9.30 28.23
C LEU A 140 6.26 -10.26 27.23
N GLN A 141 5.34 -11.10 27.68
CA GLN A 141 4.68 -12.11 26.83
C GLN A 141 3.25 -11.73 26.46
N SER A 142 2.72 -10.67 27.05
CA SER A 142 1.36 -10.20 26.79
C SER A 142 1.27 -8.67 26.81
N LYS A 143 0.14 -8.16 26.29
CA LYS A 143 -0.21 -6.74 26.44
C LYS A 143 -0.28 -6.32 27.91
N ASP A 144 -0.76 -7.19 28.78
CA ASP A 144 -0.95 -6.86 30.20
C ASP A 144 0.40 -6.78 30.95
N ASP A 145 1.38 -7.62 30.58
CA ASP A 145 2.76 -7.50 31.07
C ASP A 145 3.38 -6.18 30.66
N LEU A 146 3.21 -5.80 29.39
CA LEU A 146 3.70 -4.51 28.88
C LEU A 146 3.07 -3.33 29.64
N LEU A 147 1.76 -3.35 29.86
CA LEU A 147 1.07 -2.29 30.60
C LEU A 147 1.48 -2.23 32.06
N ALA A 148 1.71 -3.40 32.71
CA ALA A 148 2.20 -3.46 34.07
C ALA A 148 3.62 -2.87 34.19
N ALA A 149 4.53 -3.26 33.29
CA ALA A 149 5.89 -2.74 33.24
C ALA A 149 5.92 -1.22 32.99
N TYR A 150 5.11 -0.74 32.03
CA TYR A 150 4.98 0.69 31.74
C TYR A 150 4.53 1.49 32.98
N ARG A 151 3.50 1.00 33.68
CA ARG A 151 2.98 1.65 34.90
C ARG A 151 4.00 1.65 36.05
N ALA A 152 4.79 0.59 36.17
CA ALA A 152 5.81 0.45 37.21
C ALA A 152 7.02 1.36 36.95
N ALA A 153 7.43 1.53 35.71
CA ALA A 153 8.61 2.29 35.31
C ALA A 153 8.36 3.81 35.16
N ALA A 154 7.11 4.25 35.17
CA ALA A 154 6.72 5.65 34.96
C ALA A 154 7.41 6.27 33.71
N SER A 155 8.17 7.37 33.89
CA SER A 155 8.85 8.08 32.79
C SER A 155 10.16 7.40 32.34
N GLY A 156 10.59 6.34 32.99
CA GLY A 156 11.84 5.61 32.66
C GLY A 156 11.67 4.38 31.79
N PHE A 157 10.44 4.12 31.31
CA PHE A 157 10.19 2.94 30.49
C PHE A 157 10.73 3.13 29.07
N ALA A 158 11.64 2.26 28.65
CA ALA A 158 12.15 2.13 27.30
C ALA A 158 11.87 0.73 26.75
N ILE A 159 11.44 0.62 25.52
CA ILE A 159 11.18 -0.64 24.82
C ILE A 159 12.30 -0.90 23.82
#